data_c13353bb211c9c426d94d07562286060
#
_entry.id   c13353bb211c9c426d94d07562286060
#
_cell.length_a   1.000
_cell.length_b   1.000
_cell.length_c   1.000
_cell.angle_alpha   90.00
_cell.angle_beta   90.00
_cell.angle_gamma   90.00
#
_symmetry.space_group_name_H-M   'P 1'
#
loop_
_entity.id
_entity.type
_entity.pdbx_description
1 polymer ?
#
loop_
_entity_poly.entity_id
_entity_poly.type
_entity_poly.pdbx_seq_one_letter_code
_entity_poly.pdbx_strand_id
1 'polypeptide(L)'
;MISLLQKTKILSNTPSRAIIQIDGVYPGYGITLGNALRRVLLSSLEGAAVTSFRVAGVAHEFSVVPGMYEDVIQLSLNLKRLRFKVFSEEVEKIRVAAKGAKKITAADLDKNAQVEVITPDYPIATLTDPKASLELELTIERGIGYILAEKRKRKEKLPIGTIELDANFSPVTRVNISVENMMVGERTDYNRIKLEIDTDGSLDPVEAFHQSLGILMEQFQALRGDVDSPKVKEQESTFAVLEKREDIKAIPVSEAKISARTVNVLTKHRIKILGDLD
;
A
#
# COMPACT_ATOMS: atom_id res chain seq x y z
N MET A 1 -3.92 31.66 -4.09
CA MET A 1 -3.89 30.44 -3.26
C MET A 1 -4.62 29.34 -4.02
N ILE A 2 -4.02 28.15 -4.20
CA ILE A 2 -4.67 27.02 -4.88
C ILE A 2 -5.77 26.52 -3.94
N SER A 3 -7.03 26.44 -4.42
CA SER A 3 -8.13 25.92 -3.59
C SER A 3 -7.95 24.42 -3.37
N LEU A 4 -8.22 23.98 -2.15
CA LEU A 4 -8.22 22.55 -1.82
C LEU A 4 -9.40 21.83 -2.50
N LEU A 5 -9.24 20.52 -2.69
CA LEU A 5 -10.28 19.61 -3.20
C LEU A 5 -11.60 19.80 -2.46
N GLN A 6 -12.72 19.82 -3.18
CA GLN A 6 -14.00 20.06 -2.53
C GLN A 6 -14.55 18.82 -1.82
N LYS A 7 -14.62 17.68 -2.49
CA LYS A 7 -15.11 16.41 -1.89
C LYS A 7 -14.72 15.20 -2.73
N THR A 8 -14.37 14.12 -2.04
CA THR A 8 -14.31 12.77 -2.61
C THR A 8 -15.62 12.06 -2.31
N LYS A 9 -16.22 11.44 -3.34
CA LYS A 9 -17.49 10.70 -3.24
C LYS A 9 -17.30 9.30 -3.80
N ILE A 10 -17.84 8.31 -3.11
CA ILE A 10 -17.94 6.95 -3.63
C ILE A 10 -19.28 6.86 -4.35
N LEU A 11 -19.25 6.68 -5.67
CA LEU A 11 -20.46 6.56 -6.49
C LEU A 11 -21.01 5.15 -6.49
N SER A 12 -20.12 4.16 -6.46
CA SER A 12 -20.46 2.74 -6.39
C SER A 12 -19.36 2.01 -5.64
N ASN A 13 -19.74 1.04 -4.81
CA ASN A 13 -18.83 0.11 -4.14
C ASN A 13 -19.43 -1.28 -4.16
N THR A 14 -18.70 -2.23 -4.74
CA THR A 14 -18.98 -3.67 -4.73
C THR A 14 -17.71 -4.38 -4.20
N PRO A 15 -17.77 -5.64 -3.79
CA PRO A 15 -16.60 -6.33 -3.24
C PRO A 15 -15.35 -6.35 -4.12
N SER A 16 -15.51 -6.19 -5.44
CA SER A 16 -14.41 -6.24 -6.41
C SER A 16 -14.30 -4.99 -7.29
N ARG A 17 -15.20 -3.99 -7.15
CA ARG A 17 -15.16 -2.79 -7.97
C ARG A 17 -15.71 -1.58 -7.24
N ALA A 18 -14.98 -0.45 -7.29
CA ALA A 18 -15.48 0.83 -6.84
C ALA A 18 -15.32 1.91 -7.92
N ILE A 19 -16.23 2.90 -7.88
CA ILE A 19 -16.14 4.13 -8.67
C ILE A 19 -16.07 5.29 -7.68
N ILE A 20 -14.93 5.99 -7.70
CA ILE A 20 -14.63 7.12 -6.81
C ILE A 20 -14.58 8.39 -7.64
N GLN A 21 -15.31 9.41 -7.22
CA GLN A 21 -15.33 10.73 -7.83
C GLN A 21 -14.68 11.75 -6.92
N ILE A 22 -13.74 12.52 -7.48
CA ILE A 22 -13.03 13.59 -6.80
C ILE A 22 -13.37 14.90 -7.50
N ASP A 23 -14.08 15.78 -6.80
CA ASP A 23 -14.59 17.05 -7.32
C ASP A 23 -13.69 18.23 -6.90
N GLY A 24 -13.67 19.29 -7.73
CA GLY A 24 -13.03 20.55 -7.41
C GLY A 24 -11.50 20.52 -7.47
N VAL A 25 -10.94 19.64 -8.29
CA VAL A 25 -9.50 19.60 -8.56
C VAL A 25 -9.09 20.82 -9.35
N TYR A 26 -8.02 21.52 -8.92
CA TYR A 26 -7.52 22.71 -9.59
C TYR A 26 -7.18 22.43 -11.07
N PRO A 27 -7.43 23.37 -11.98
CA PRO A 27 -7.21 23.20 -13.41
C PRO A 27 -5.81 22.63 -13.74
N GLY A 28 -5.78 21.56 -14.55
CA GLY A 28 -4.57 20.87 -14.96
C GLY A 28 -4.04 19.80 -13.98
N TYR A 29 -4.48 19.79 -12.73
CA TYR A 29 -4.03 18.79 -11.75
C TYR A 29 -4.79 17.45 -11.87
N GLY A 30 -5.94 17.42 -12.53
CA GLY A 30 -6.75 16.21 -12.65
C GLY A 30 -5.98 15.03 -13.25
N ILE A 31 -5.28 15.26 -14.36
CA ILE A 31 -4.48 14.24 -15.04
C ILE A 31 -3.29 13.81 -14.19
N THR A 32 -2.60 14.77 -13.55
CA THR A 32 -1.43 14.49 -12.72
C THR A 32 -1.77 13.62 -11.52
N LEU A 33 -2.81 13.99 -10.76
CA LEU A 33 -3.26 13.24 -9.59
C LEU A 33 -3.84 11.88 -9.99
N GLY A 34 -4.66 11.84 -11.03
CA GLY A 34 -5.24 10.61 -11.53
C GLY A 34 -4.16 9.60 -11.95
N ASN A 35 -3.17 10.02 -12.73
CA ASN A 35 -2.09 9.13 -13.18
C ASN A 35 -1.19 8.69 -12.02
N ALA A 36 -0.89 9.56 -11.05
CA ALA A 36 -0.13 9.20 -9.87
C ALA A 36 -0.86 8.09 -9.08
N LEU A 37 -2.15 8.27 -8.79
CA LEU A 37 -2.98 7.26 -8.12
C LEU A 37 -3.04 5.95 -8.89
N ARG A 38 -3.30 6.01 -10.20
CA ARG A 38 -3.33 4.82 -11.05
C ARG A 38 -2.04 4.01 -10.97
N ARG A 39 -0.89 4.68 -11.05
CA ARG A 39 0.41 4.00 -10.99
C ARG A 39 0.62 3.31 -9.66
N VAL A 40 0.33 3.98 -8.55
CA VAL A 40 0.50 3.39 -7.21
C VAL A 40 -0.47 2.24 -7.00
N LEU A 41 -1.73 2.38 -7.39
CA LEU A 41 -2.75 1.32 -7.31
C LEU A 41 -2.31 0.03 -8.05
N LEU A 42 -1.71 0.15 -9.23
CA LEU A 42 -1.31 -1.00 -10.04
C LEU A 42 0.03 -1.62 -9.64
N SER A 43 0.93 -0.86 -9.02
CA SER A 43 2.33 -1.30 -8.82
C SER A 43 2.79 -1.41 -7.39
N SER A 44 2.12 -0.76 -6.43
CA SER A 44 2.72 -0.53 -5.11
C SER A 44 1.90 -1.07 -3.94
N LEU A 45 0.72 -1.62 -4.22
CA LEU A 45 -0.09 -2.27 -3.19
C LEU A 45 0.42 -3.69 -2.93
N GLU A 46 0.37 -4.07 -1.66
CA GLU A 46 0.75 -5.39 -1.21
C GLU A 46 -0.38 -6.39 -1.42
N GLY A 47 -0.03 -7.61 -1.81
CA GLY A 47 -0.95 -8.72 -1.91
C GLY A 47 -0.26 -10.05 -1.66
N ALA A 48 -0.93 -11.15 -1.94
CA ALA A 48 -0.42 -12.50 -1.72
C ALA A 48 -0.54 -13.35 -2.98
N ALA A 49 0.46 -14.22 -3.20
CA ALA A 49 0.47 -15.13 -4.35
C ALA A 49 1.18 -16.44 -4.02
N VAL A 50 0.87 -17.49 -4.78
CA VAL A 50 1.65 -18.74 -4.77
C VAL A 50 2.99 -18.49 -5.42
N THR A 51 4.06 -18.72 -4.68
CA THR A 51 5.44 -18.49 -5.13
C THR A 51 6.14 -19.77 -5.55
N SER A 52 5.76 -20.90 -4.97
CA SER A 52 6.24 -22.22 -5.36
C SER A 52 5.24 -23.28 -4.95
N PHE A 53 5.35 -24.45 -5.58
CA PHE A 53 4.55 -25.62 -5.20
C PHE A 53 5.40 -26.89 -5.34
N ARG A 54 4.95 -27.94 -4.68
CA ARG A 54 5.52 -29.27 -4.75
C ARG A 54 4.42 -30.30 -4.89
N VAL A 55 4.60 -31.23 -5.83
CA VAL A 55 3.71 -32.36 -6.02
C VAL A 55 4.47 -33.64 -5.67
N ALA A 56 3.87 -34.53 -4.90
CA ALA A 56 4.50 -35.80 -4.57
C ALA A 56 4.77 -36.63 -5.83
N GLY A 57 6.01 -37.14 -5.97
CA GLY A 57 6.43 -37.93 -7.13
C GLY A 57 6.78 -37.14 -8.39
N VAL A 58 6.76 -35.81 -8.36
CA VAL A 58 7.13 -34.92 -9.47
C VAL A 58 8.48 -34.26 -9.20
N ALA A 59 9.38 -34.35 -10.17
CA ALA A 59 10.73 -33.78 -10.03
C ALA A 59 10.92 -32.43 -10.74
N HIS A 60 10.15 -32.17 -11.79
CA HIS A 60 10.25 -30.95 -12.63
C HIS A 60 8.91 -30.62 -13.30
N GLU A 61 8.81 -29.42 -13.83
CA GLU A 61 7.58 -28.86 -14.42
C GLU A 61 7.08 -29.58 -15.67
N PHE A 62 7.93 -30.29 -16.38
CA PHE A 62 7.57 -31.06 -17.59
C PHE A 62 7.12 -32.51 -17.27
N SER A 63 6.92 -32.84 -16.02
CA SER A 63 6.44 -34.14 -15.59
C SER A 63 4.93 -34.25 -15.77
N VAL A 64 4.45 -35.50 -15.82
CA VAL A 64 3.02 -35.83 -15.84
C VAL A 64 2.67 -36.59 -14.56
N VAL A 65 1.54 -36.26 -13.93
CA VAL A 65 1.02 -36.98 -12.77
C VAL A 65 0.08 -38.08 -13.28
N PRO A 66 0.34 -39.36 -13.01
CA PRO A 66 -0.53 -40.44 -13.47
C PRO A 66 -1.97 -40.28 -12.97
N GLY A 67 -2.97 -40.35 -13.87
CA GLY A 67 -4.37 -40.22 -13.55
C GLY A 67 -4.86 -38.78 -13.30
N MET A 68 -4.04 -37.78 -13.53
CA MET A 68 -4.44 -36.36 -13.59
C MET A 68 -4.67 -35.96 -15.05
N TYR A 69 -5.70 -35.17 -15.32
CA TYR A 69 -6.04 -34.69 -16.65
C TYR A 69 -5.07 -33.61 -17.11
N GLU A 70 -4.76 -32.68 -16.21
CA GLU A 70 -3.84 -31.57 -16.46
C GLU A 70 -2.40 -32.06 -16.31
N ASP A 71 -1.47 -31.52 -17.11
CA ASP A 71 -0.03 -31.63 -16.87
C ASP A 71 0.43 -30.66 -15.78
N VAL A 72 1.68 -30.77 -15.36
CA VAL A 72 2.24 -29.91 -14.30
C VAL A 72 2.32 -28.45 -14.73
N ILE A 73 2.51 -28.17 -16.03
CA ILE A 73 2.50 -26.81 -16.57
C ILE A 73 1.08 -26.21 -16.44
N GLN A 74 0.06 -26.95 -16.85
CA GLN A 74 -1.32 -26.49 -16.71
C GLN A 74 -1.72 -26.30 -15.24
N LEU A 75 -1.27 -27.22 -14.36
CA LEU A 75 -1.42 -27.08 -12.92
C LEU A 75 -0.78 -25.77 -12.44
N SER A 76 0.45 -25.46 -12.87
CA SER A 76 1.14 -24.22 -12.51
C SER A 76 0.37 -22.96 -12.93
N LEU A 77 -0.23 -22.98 -14.13
CA LEU A 77 -1.06 -21.88 -14.62
C LEU A 77 -2.36 -21.71 -13.81
N ASN A 78 -2.95 -22.83 -13.37
CA ASN A 78 -4.14 -22.81 -12.50
C ASN A 78 -3.78 -22.22 -11.12
N LEU A 79 -2.64 -22.62 -10.55
CA LEU A 79 -2.17 -22.12 -9.25
C LEU A 79 -1.84 -20.61 -9.28
N LYS A 80 -1.29 -20.08 -10.38
CA LYS A 80 -1.03 -18.64 -10.56
C LYS A 80 -2.31 -17.79 -10.52
N ARG A 81 -3.47 -18.37 -10.81
CA ARG A 81 -4.76 -17.65 -10.83
C ARG A 81 -5.47 -17.66 -9.48
N LEU A 82 -5.03 -18.50 -8.53
CA LEU A 82 -5.58 -18.49 -7.19
C LEU A 82 -5.31 -17.15 -6.51
N ARG A 83 -6.29 -16.70 -5.73
CA ARG A 83 -6.20 -15.46 -4.96
C ARG A 83 -6.36 -15.77 -3.49
N PHE A 84 -5.48 -15.16 -2.70
CA PHE A 84 -5.40 -15.38 -1.26
C PHE A 84 -5.35 -14.03 -0.54
N LYS A 85 -5.89 -14.02 0.67
CA LYS A 85 -5.65 -12.96 1.65
C LYS A 85 -4.83 -13.59 2.78
N VAL A 86 -3.66 -13.02 3.04
CA VAL A 86 -2.71 -13.52 4.05
C VAL A 86 -2.61 -12.50 5.16
N PHE A 87 -2.75 -12.96 6.40
CA PHE A 87 -2.74 -12.11 7.60
C PHE A 87 -1.37 -12.11 8.31
N SER A 88 -0.50 -13.11 8.00
CA SER A 88 0.86 -13.18 8.55
C SER A 88 1.88 -12.51 7.64
N GLU A 89 3.03 -12.12 8.20
CA GLU A 89 4.19 -11.65 7.42
C GLU A 89 5.13 -12.79 7.03
N GLU A 90 4.88 -13.98 7.56
CA GLU A 90 5.69 -15.18 7.31
C GLU A 90 5.22 -15.92 6.07
N VAL A 91 6.09 -16.79 5.58
CA VAL A 91 5.79 -17.67 4.44
C VAL A 91 4.84 -18.77 4.90
N GLU A 92 3.67 -18.82 4.28
CA GLU A 92 2.64 -19.80 4.62
C GLU A 92 2.67 -20.99 3.68
N LYS A 93 2.40 -22.18 4.24
CA LYS A 93 2.30 -23.41 3.47
C LYS A 93 0.92 -24.02 3.63
N ILE A 94 0.29 -24.33 2.52
CA ILE A 94 -1.03 -24.98 2.48
C ILE A 94 -0.92 -26.26 1.64
N ARG A 95 -1.64 -27.29 2.06
CA ARG A 95 -1.65 -28.58 1.40
C ARG A 95 -3.03 -28.92 0.88
N VAL A 96 -3.06 -29.79 -0.10
CA VAL A 96 -4.24 -30.52 -0.49
C VAL A 96 -3.86 -31.96 -0.81
N ALA A 97 -4.63 -32.90 -0.28
CA ALA A 97 -4.51 -34.33 -0.56
C ALA A 97 -5.85 -34.84 -1.09
N ALA A 98 -5.84 -35.40 -2.29
CA ALA A 98 -7.05 -35.97 -2.91
C ALA A 98 -6.75 -37.35 -3.47
N LYS A 99 -7.75 -38.25 -3.39
CA LYS A 99 -7.69 -39.60 -3.90
C LYS A 99 -8.93 -39.93 -4.69
N GLY A 100 -8.75 -40.73 -5.77
CA GLY A 100 -9.84 -41.14 -6.64
C GLY A 100 -10.26 -40.09 -7.65
N ALA A 101 -11.16 -40.47 -8.58
CA ALA A 101 -11.65 -39.57 -9.63
C ALA A 101 -12.46 -38.42 -9.00
N LYS A 102 -11.87 -37.24 -8.98
CA LYS A 102 -12.43 -36.00 -8.36
C LYS A 102 -11.88 -34.75 -9.02
N LYS A 103 -12.73 -33.73 -9.17
CA LYS A 103 -12.30 -32.38 -9.48
C LYS A 103 -11.89 -31.68 -8.19
N ILE A 104 -10.65 -31.19 -8.14
CA ILE A 104 -10.04 -30.49 -7.01
C ILE A 104 -10.17 -29.00 -7.26
N THR A 105 -10.73 -28.30 -6.31
CA THR A 105 -10.90 -26.83 -6.35
C THR A 105 -10.13 -26.18 -5.20
N ALA A 106 -10.03 -24.86 -5.21
CA ALA A 106 -9.38 -24.15 -4.14
C ALA A 106 -10.07 -24.28 -2.77
N ALA A 107 -11.34 -24.69 -2.73
CA ALA A 107 -12.06 -25.03 -1.49
C ALA A 107 -11.54 -26.30 -0.82
N ASP A 108 -10.88 -27.20 -1.58
CA ASP A 108 -10.31 -28.44 -1.04
C ASP A 108 -8.95 -28.24 -0.35
N LEU A 109 -8.37 -27.04 -0.40
CA LEU A 109 -7.14 -26.68 0.30
C LEU A 109 -7.34 -26.78 1.82
N ASP A 110 -6.32 -27.23 2.53
CA ASP A 110 -6.34 -27.29 4.00
C ASP A 110 -6.60 -25.89 4.58
N LYS A 111 -7.46 -25.83 5.60
CA LYS A 111 -7.76 -24.58 6.28
C LYS A 111 -6.56 -24.11 7.10
N ASN A 112 -6.10 -22.89 6.84
CA ASN A 112 -5.07 -22.22 7.61
C ASN A 112 -5.67 -20.94 8.22
N ALA A 113 -5.46 -20.71 9.51
CA ALA A 113 -5.95 -19.51 10.19
C ALA A 113 -5.34 -18.20 9.67
N GLN A 114 -4.18 -18.27 9.03
CA GLN A 114 -3.45 -17.11 8.50
C GLN A 114 -3.70 -16.85 7.02
N VAL A 115 -4.43 -17.74 6.33
CA VAL A 115 -4.66 -17.63 4.88
C VAL A 115 -6.11 -17.89 4.54
N GLU A 116 -6.74 -16.93 3.92
CA GLU A 116 -8.09 -17.04 3.39
C GLU A 116 -8.05 -17.20 1.87
N VAL A 117 -8.79 -18.19 1.36
CA VAL A 117 -8.91 -18.43 -0.09
C VAL A 117 -10.06 -17.58 -0.63
N ILE A 118 -9.74 -16.63 -1.50
CA ILE A 118 -10.73 -15.70 -2.09
C ILE A 118 -11.50 -16.33 -3.25
N THR A 119 -10.88 -17.27 -3.96
CA THR A 119 -11.47 -17.95 -5.13
C THR A 119 -11.71 -19.43 -4.87
N PRO A 120 -12.65 -19.83 -3.96
CA PRO A 120 -12.82 -21.22 -3.54
C PRO A 120 -13.26 -22.15 -4.67
N ASP A 121 -14.05 -21.67 -5.62
CA ASP A 121 -14.58 -22.47 -6.73
C ASP A 121 -13.59 -22.67 -7.89
N TYR A 122 -12.41 -22.02 -7.81
CA TYR A 122 -11.45 -22.08 -8.91
C TYR A 122 -10.84 -23.49 -9.01
N PRO A 123 -10.82 -24.11 -10.23
CA PRO A 123 -10.31 -25.46 -10.41
C PRO A 123 -8.78 -25.45 -10.32
N ILE A 124 -8.23 -26.39 -9.54
CA ILE A 124 -6.79 -26.63 -9.41
C ILE A 124 -6.38 -27.76 -10.36
N ALA A 125 -7.00 -28.95 -10.20
CA ALA A 125 -6.69 -30.15 -10.97
C ALA A 125 -7.90 -31.10 -11.03
N THR A 126 -7.87 -32.01 -12.00
CA THR A 126 -8.91 -33.03 -12.19
C THR A 126 -8.27 -34.43 -12.20
N LEU A 127 -8.60 -35.25 -11.22
CA LEU A 127 -8.23 -36.68 -11.21
C LEU A 127 -9.26 -37.48 -11.97
N THR A 128 -8.80 -38.27 -12.94
CA THR A 128 -9.67 -39.07 -13.83
C THR A 128 -9.67 -40.54 -13.48
N ASP A 129 -8.64 -41.06 -12.82
CA ASP A 129 -8.51 -42.47 -12.43
C ASP A 129 -8.95 -42.66 -10.98
N PRO A 130 -9.78 -43.68 -10.66
CA PRO A 130 -10.15 -44.04 -9.28
C PRO A 130 -8.95 -44.35 -8.37
N LYS A 131 -7.81 -44.76 -8.94
CA LYS A 131 -6.58 -45.06 -8.20
C LYS A 131 -5.63 -43.86 -8.12
N ALA A 132 -5.93 -42.77 -8.81
CA ALA A 132 -5.10 -41.57 -8.77
C ALA A 132 -5.05 -40.94 -7.39
N SER A 133 -3.92 -40.40 -7.03
CA SER A 133 -3.74 -39.58 -5.83
C SER A 133 -2.92 -38.36 -6.14
N LEU A 134 -3.29 -37.22 -5.61
CA LEU A 134 -2.55 -35.96 -5.68
C LEU A 134 -2.26 -35.48 -4.26
N GLU A 135 -1.00 -35.27 -3.97
CA GLU A 135 -0.54 -34.54 -2.78
C GLU A 135 0.22 -33.30 -3.25
N LEU A 136 -0.36 -32.15 -3.00
CA LEU A 136 0.14 -30.84 -3.44
C LEU A 136 0.39 -29.96 -2.22
N GLU A 137 1.59 -29.39 -2.12
CA GLU A 137 1.96 -28.38 -1.13
C GLU A 137 2.20 -27.06 -1.87
N LEU A 138 1.51 -26.00 -1.45
CA LEU A 138 1.65 -24.62 -1.97
C LEU A 138 2.41 -23.79 -0.96
N THR A 139 3.33 -22.97 -1.45
CA THR A 139 3.97 -21.92 -0.67
C THR A 139 3.40 -20.58 -1.10
N ILE A 140 2.86 -19.82 -0.13
CA ILE A 140 2.21 -18.53 -0.34
C ILE A 140 3.03 -17.48 0.39
N GLU A 141 3.32 -16.40 -0.31
CA GLU A 141 4.09 -15.28 0.23
C GLU A 141 3.34 -13.96 -0.01
N ARG A 142 3.64 -12.96 0.82
CA ARG A 142 3.22 -11.57 0.58
C ARG A 142 4.29 -10.85 -0.21
N GLY A 143 3.87 -9.88 -1.02
CA GLY A 143 4.79 -9.07 -1.81
C GLY A 143 4.10 -7.95 -2.55
N ILE A 144 4.86 -7.25 -3.39
CA ILE A 144 4.39 -6.09 -4.14
C ILE A 144 4.68 -6.32 -5.62
N GLY A 145 3.67 -6.04 -6.48
CA GLY A 145 3.81 -6.06 -7.92
C GLY A 145 4.00 -7.45 -8.52
N TYR A 146 4.79 -7.58 -9.59
CA TYR A 146 5.08 -8.83 -10.29
C TYR A 146 6.55 -9.19 -10.16
N ILE A 147 6.85 -10.38 -9.64
CA ILE A 147 8.23 -10.85 -9.43
C ILE A 147 8.42 -12.18 -10.16
N LEU A 148 9.38 -12.19 -11.07
CA LEU A 148 9.83 -13.43 -11.76
C LEU A 148 10.48 -14.39 -10.75
N ALA A 149 10.27 -15.69 -10.94
CA ALA A 149 10.87 -16.74 -10.13
C ALA A 149 12.40 -16.59 -10.05
N GLU A 150 13.06 -16.37 -11.19
CA GLU A 150 14.52 -16.21 -11.32
C GLU A 150 15.08 -14.99 -10.54
N LYS A 151 14.29 -13.93 -10.38
CA LYS A 151 14.71 -12.70 -9.69
C LYS A 151 14.51 -12.74 -8.18
N ARG A 152 13.83 -13.77 -7.68
CA ARG A 152 13.51 -13.89 -6.26
C ARG A 152 14.76 -14.34 -5.49
N LYS A 153 15.29 -13.43 -4.67
CA LYS A 153 16.42 -13.74 -3.77
C LYS A 153 15.89 -14.58 -2.60
N ARG A 154 16.35 -15.82 -2.50
CA ARG A 154 16.04 -16.71 -1.38
C ARG A 154 17.25 -16.87 -0.47
N LYS A 155 16.98 -17.00 0.82
CA LYS A 155 18.02 -17.26 1.84
C LYS A 155 18.41 -18.74 1.86
N GLU A 156 17.51 -19.65 1.46
CA GLU A 156 17.70 -21.11 1.55
C GLU A 156 17.47 -21.78 0.19
N LYS A 157 18.17 -22.92 0.01
CA LYS A 157 17.95 -23.77 -1.17
C LYS A 157 16.61 -24.48 -1.03
N LEU A 158 15.85 -24.49 -2.12
CA LEU A 158 14.58 -25.20 -2.16
C LEU A 158 14.78 -26.72 -2.07
N PRO A 159 13.86 -27.44 -1.42
CA PRO A 159 13.79 -28.88 -1.47
C PRO A 159 13.71 -29.39 -2.93
N ILE A 160 14.33 -30.54 -3.20
CA ILE A 160 14.24 -31.18 -4.53
C ILE A 160 12.76 -31.45 -4.88
N GLY A 161 12.38 -31.16 -6.14
CA GLY A 161 11.00 -31.32 -6.62
C GLY A 161 10.09 -30.13 -6.33
N THR A 162 10.63 -29.02 -5.81
CA THR A 162 9.87 -27.76 -5.70
C THR A 162 9.93 -27.01 -7.01
N ILE A 163 8.77 -26.65 -7.55
CA ILE A 163 8.62 -25.89 -8.80
C ILE A 163 8.30 -24.44 -8.42
N GLU A 164 9.09 -23.52 -8.94
CA GLU A 164 8.91 -22.09 -8.69
C GLU A 164 7.95 -21.46 -9.69
N LEU A 165 7.17 -20.50 -9.20
CA LEU A 165 6.23 -19.74 -10.02
C LEU A 165 6.58 -18.25 -9.98
N ASP A 166 6.40 -17.57 -11.13
CA ASP A 166 6.33 -16.13 -11.09
C ASP A 166 5.12 -15.69 -10.28
N ALA A 167 5.31 -14.75 -9.39
CA ALA A 167 4.27 -14.30 -8.49
C ALA A 167 3.71 -12.94 -8.90
N ASN A 168 2.40 -12.86 -9.07
CA ASN A 168 1.68 -11.61 -9.23
C ASN A 168 0.98 -11.28 -7.91
N PHE A 169 1.56 -10.38 -7.15
CA PHE A 169 1.05 -9.96 -5.85
C PHE A 169 0.02 -8.83 -5.94
N SER A 170 -0.09 -8.13 -7.09
CA SER A 170 -0.97 -6.97 -7.20
C SER A 170 -2.44 -7.36 -7.01
N PRO A 171 -3.14 -6.80 -5.99
CA PRO A 171 -4.55 -7.06 -5.76
C PRO A 171 -5.44 -6.29 -6.73
N VAL A 172 -4.93 -5.24 -7.37
CA VAL A 172 -5.67 -4.41 -8.31
C VAL A 172 -5.45 -4.92 -9.73
N THR A 173 -6.52 -5.28 -10.40
CA THR A 173 -6.51 -5.85 -11.76
C THR A 173 -6.65 -4.80 -12.85
N ARG A 174 -7.44 -3.75 -12.58
CA ARG A 174 -7.68 -2.68 -13.54
C ARG A 174 -7.96 -1.36 -12.84
N VAL A 175 -7.40 -0.28 -13.39
CA VAL A 175 -7.71 1.10 -13.00
C VAL A 175 -7.99 1.91 -14.24
N ASN A 176 -9.17 2.52 -14.29
CA ASN A 176 -9.56 3.46 -15.34
C ASN A 176 -9.75 4.86 -14.75
N ILE A 177 -9.32 5.88 -15.49
CA ILE A 177 -9.41 7.28 -15.07
C ILE A 177 -10.08 8.06 -16.18
N SER A 178 -11.10 8.84 -15.83
CA SER A 178 -11.62 9.90 -16.67
C SER A 178 -11.52 11.25 -15.94
N VAL A 179 -11.13 12.27 -16.69
CA VAL A 179 -11.02 13.65 -16.21
C VAL A 179 -11.96 14.51 -17.03
N GLU A 180 -12.90 15.16 -16.36
CA GLU A 180 -13.90 16.03 -16.95
C GLU A 180 -13.75 17.45 -16.39
N ASN A 181 -14.12 18.46 -17.18
CA ASN A 181 -14.22 19.82 -16.65
C ASN A 181 -15.50 19.97 -15.83
N MET A 182 -15.41 20.77 -14.76
CA MET A 182 -16.56 21.09 -13.91
C MET A 182 -16.55 22.55 -13.51
N MET A 183 -17.74 23.07 -13.21
CA MET A 183 -17.90 24.43 -12.74
C MET A 183 -17.73 24.51 -11.20
N VAL A 184 -16.92 25.47 -10.75
CA VAL A 184 -16.74 25.81 -9.33
C VAL A 184 -16.86 27.34 -9.20
N GLY A 185 -17.95 27.79 -8.62
CA GLY A 185 -18.29 29.22 -8.64
C GLY A 185 -18.52 29.71 -10.08
N GLU A 186 -17.82 30.75 -10.48
CA GLU A 186 -17.89 31.33 -11.84
C GLU A 186 -16.92 30.69 -12.84
N ARG A 187 -16.04 29.77 -12.39
CA ARG A 187 -15.02 29.13 -13.21
C ARG A 187 -15.47 27.75 -13.68
N THR A 188 -15.26 27.45 -14.97
CA THR A 188 -15.68 26.20 -15.62
C THR A 188 -14.51 25.27 -15.95
N ASP A 189 -13.29 25.62 -15.55
CA ASP A 189 -12.04 24.95 -15.91
C ASP A 189 -11.49 24.03 -14.81
N TYR A 190 -12.19 23.88 -13.68
CA TYR A 190 -11.84 22.91 -12.65
C TYR A 190 -12.03 21.48 -13.17
N ASN A 191 -11.27 20.55 -12.61
CA ASN A 191 -11.35 19.16 -13.01
C ASN A 191 -12.17 18.31 -12.03
N ARG A 192 -12.90 17.36 -12.57
CA ARG A 192 -13.50 16.22 -11.88
C ARG A 192 -12.77 14.97 -12.32
N ILE A 193 -12.28 14.19 -11.38
CA ILE A 193 -11.67 12.89 -11.65
C ILE A 193 -12.70 11.82 -11.30
N LYS A 194 -12.93 10.87 -12.20
CA LYS A 194 -13.61 9.61 -11.91
C LYS A 194 -12.58 8.50 -12.01
N LEU A 195 -12.42 7.76 -10.93
CA LEU A 195 -11.49 6.67 -10.79
C LEU A 195 -12.30 5.37 -10.62
N GLU A 196 -12.17 4.44 -11.57
CA GLU A 196 -12.74 3.11 -11.48
C GLU A 196 -11.63 2.14 -11.10
N ILE A 197 -11.83 1.39 -10.02
CA ILE A 197 -10.86 0.45 -9.48
C ILE A 197 -11.50 -0.92 -9.47
N ASP A 198 -10.91 -1.89 -10.15
CA ASP A 198 -11.28 -3.29 -10.08
C ASP A 198 -10.18 -4.04 -9.34
N THR A 199 -10.57 -4.84 -8.33
CA THR A 199 -9.69 -5.72 -7.55
C THR A 199 -9.99 -7.18 -7.83
N ASP A 200 -9.14 -8.05 -7.36
CA ASP A 200 -9.31 -9.51 -7.41
C ASP A 200 -10.14 -10.06 -6.24
N GLY A 201 -10.64 -9.17 -5.35
CA GLY A 201 -11.43 -9.52 -4.18
C GLY A 201 -10.62 -9.73 -2.90
N SER A 202 -9.29 -9.80 -2.96
CA SER A 202 -8.42 -9.92 -1.78
C SER A 202 -8.34 -8.62 -0.97
N LEU A 203 -8.55 -7.47 -1.64
CA LEU A 203 -8.55 -6.15 -1.06
C LEU A 203 -9.80 -5.38 -1.50
N ASP A 204 -10.47 -4.71 -0.57
CA ASP A 204 -11.57 -3.80 -0.89
C ASP A 204 -11.09 -2.64 -1.76
N PRO A 205 -11.80 -2.29 -2.86
CA PRO A 205 -11.36 -1.24 -3.78
C PRO A 205 -11.24 0.15 -3.14
N VAL A 206 -12.08 0.48 -2.16
CA VAL A 206 -12.01 1.76 -1.43
C VAL A 206 -10.81 1.76 -0.49
N GLU A 207 -10.53 0.64 0.16
CA GLU A 207 -9.33 0.47 0.97
C GLU A 207 -8.06 0.57 0.11
N ALA A 208 -8.04 -0.05 -1.07
CA ALA A 208 -6.94 0.09 -2.04
C ALA A 208 -6.68 1.56 -2.40
N PHE A 209 -7.74 2.34 -2.60
CA PHE A 209 -7.64 3.79 -2.83
C PHE A 209 -7.00 4.52 -1.64
N HIS A 210 -7.44 4.25 -0.40
CA HIS A 210 -6.87 4.88 0.78
C HIS A 210 -5.41 4.50 1.00
N GLN A 211 -5.04 3.24 0.81
CA GLN A 211 -3.65 2.78 0.89
C GLN A 211 -2.78 3.46 -0.17
N SER A 212 -3.28 3.62 -1.39
CA SER A 212 -2.55 4.32 -2.46
C SER A 212 -2.29 5.79 -2.16
N LEU A 213 -3.25 6.47 -1.52
CA LEU A 213 -3.07 7.84 -1.02
C LEU A 213 -2.01 7.91 0.08
N GLY A 214 -2.05 6.97 1.04
CA GLY A 214 -1.05 6.87 2.10
C GLY A 214 0.37 6.74 1.55
N ILE A 215 0.58 5.81 0.61
CA ILE A 215 1.88 5.60 -0.05
C ILE A 215 2.37 6.89 -0.74
N LEU A 216 1.49 7.58 -1.48
CA LEU A 216 1.85 8.84 -2.14
C LEU A 216 2.22 9.93 -1.13
N MET A 217 1.47 10.06 -0.05
CA MET A 217 1.76 11.04 1.00
C MET A 217 3.10 10.77 1.67
N GLU A 218 3.41 9.52 1.99
CA GLU A 218 4.70 9.13 2.56
C GLU A 218 5.87 9.46 1.62
N GLN A 219 5.73 9.17 0.33
CA GLN A 219 6.76 9.50 -0.67
C GLN A 219 6.98 11.01 -0.78
N PHE A 220 5.90 11.81 -0.81
CA PHE A 220 6.02 13.26 -0.84
C PHE A 220 6.60 13.83 0.46
N GLN A 221 6.27 13.24 1.62
CA GLN A 221 6.86 13.64 2.90
C GLN A 221 8.35 13.33 2.96
N ALA A 222 8.78 12.16 2.46
CA ALA A 222 10.18 11.80 2.36
C ALA A 222 10.95 12.79 1.47
N LEU A 223 10.44 13.11 0.28
CA LEU A 223 11.03 14.11 -0.61
C LEU A 223 11.15 15.50 0.06
N ARG A 224 10.16 15.88 0.86
CA ARG A 224 10.21 17.15 1.60
C ARG A 224 11.29 17.15 2.68
N GLY A 225 11.54 15.99 3.34
CA GLY A 225 12.58 15.86 4.36
C GLY A 225 14.00 15.89 3.80
N ASP A 226 14.21 15.34 2.59
CA ASP A 226 15.51 15.25 1.93
C ASP A 226 15.94 16.55 1.23
N VAL A 227 15.01 17.47 0.97
CA VAL A 227 15.36 18.81 0.55
C VAL A 227 15.95 19.52 1.76
N ASP A 228 17.27 19.73 1.79
CA ASP A 228 17.93 20.70 2.68
C ASP A 228 17.23 22.05 2.50
N SER A 229 16.17 22.23 3.22
CA SER A 229 15.54 23.54 3.33
C SER A 229 16.63 24.41 3.91
N PRO A 230 17.10 25.48 3.21
CA PRO A 230 17.83 26.53 3.90
C PRO A 230 16.95 26.80 5.12
N LYS A 231 17.49 26.61 6.32
CA LYS A 231 16.78 26.83 7.58
C LYS A 231 16.02 28.15 7.44
N VAL A 232 14.81 28.08 6.92
CA VAL A 232 13.83 29.12 7.09
C VAL A 232 13.65 29.12 8.59
N LYS A 233 14.32 30.03 9.25
CA LYS A 233 14.03 30.33 10.66
C LYS A 233 12.52 30.39 10.70
N GLU A 234 11.93 29.44 11.39
CA GLU A 234 10.51 29.51 11.72
C GLU A 234 10.30 30.94 12.19
N GLN A 235 9.58 31.72 11.42
CA GLN A 235 9.04 32.97 11.91
C GLN A 235 8.08 32.48 12.99
N GLU A 236 8.58 32.54 14.23
CA GLU A 236 7.78 32.32 15.42
C GLU A 236 6.46 33.04 15.18
N SER A 237 5.36 32.33 15.27
CA SER A 237 4.04 32.90 15.06
C SER A 237 3.97 34.16 15.93
N THR A 238 3.33 35.21 15.44
CA THR A 238 3.23 36.51 16.12
C THR A 238 2.74 36.36 17.57
N PHE A 239 2.01 35.30 17.85
CA PHE A 239 1.57 34.94 19.21
C PHE A 239 2.69 34.45 20.13
N ALA A 240 3.62 33.61 19.65
CA ALA A 240 4.78 33.17 20.44
C ALA A 240 5.76 34.30 20.73
N VAL A 241 5.81 35.32 19.87
CA VAL A 241 6.61 36.51 20.07
C VAL A 241 6.00 37.43 21.15
N LEU A 242 4.67 37.46 21.27
CA LEU A 242 3.97 38.24 22.33
C LEU A 242 4.16 37.61 23.70
N GLU A 243 4.02 36.30 23.85
CA GLU A 243 4.28 35.59 25.12
C GLU A 243 5.74 35.78 25.58
N LYS A 244 6.73 35.63 24.67
CA LYS A 244 8.15 35.87 25.00
C LYS A 244 8.45 37.33 25.38
N ARG A 245 7.65 38.29 24.92
CA ARG A 245 7.82 39.71 25.33
C ARG A 245 7.36 39.94 26.76
N GLU A 246 6.31 39.29 27.23
CA GLU A 246 5.87 39.40 28.64
C GLU A 246 6.89 38.73 29.56
N ASP A 247 7.43 37.56 29.19
CA ASP A 247 8.47 36.88 29.97
C ASP A 247 9.77 37.72 30.08
N ILE A 248 10.15 38.43 29.03
CA ILE A 248 11.34 39.30 29.04
C ILE A 248 11.16 40.50 29.96
N LYS A 249 9.98 41.09 30.06
CA LYS A 249 9.68 42.22 30.95
C LYS A 249 9.77 41.84 32.44
N ALA A 250 9.58 40.57 32.77
CA ALA A 250 9.64 40.04 34.13
C ALA A 250 11.09 39.70 34.61
N ILE A 251 12.07 39.67 33.69
CA ILE A 251 13.46 39.31 34.02
C ILE A 251 14.11 40.35 34.92
N PRO A 252 14.70 39.98 36.09
CA PRO A 252 15.51 40.88 36.89
C PRO A 252 16.71 41.39 36.16
N VAL A 253 17.03 42.68 36.28
CA VAL A 253 18.16 43.33 35.65
C VAL A 253 19.51 42.65 35.98
N SER A 254 19.60 41.98 37.15
CA SER A 254 20.79 41.24 37.60
C SER A 254 21.03 39.94 36.81
N GLU A 255 19.99 39.37 36.21
CA GLU A 255 20.03 38.13 35.42
C GLU A 255 20.03 38.37 33.92
N ALA A 256 19.82 39.60 33.51
CA ALA A 256 19.86 39.96 32.07
C ALA A 256 21.30 39.90 31.54
N LYS A 257 21.46 39.30 30.34
CA LYS A 257 22.76 39.19 29.65
C LYS A 257 23.26 40.55 29.13
N ILE A 258 23.42 41.52 30.04
CA ILE A 258 23.92 42.87 29.74
C ILE A 258 25.23 43.15 30.47
N SER A 259 25.98 44.17 30.06
CA SER A 259 27.28 44.44 30.68
C SER A 259 27.14 44.83 32.16
N ALA A 260 28.10 44.40 33.01
CA ALA A 260 28.12 44.74 34.44
C ALA A 260 28.01 46.24 34.70
N ARG A 261 28.52 47.06 33.79
CA ARG A 261 28.45 48.54 33.86
C ARG A 261 27.02 49.04 33.69
N THR A 262 26.28 48.42 32.77
CA THR A 262 24.85 48.75 32.54
C THR A 262 23.97 48.31 33.71
N VAL A 263 24.21 47.11 34.26
CA VAL A 263 23.49 46.59 35.46
C VAL A 263 23.67 47.55 36.62
N ASN A 264 24.90 48.05 36.90
CA ASN A 264 25.18 48.96 37.99
C ASN A 264 24.49 50.32 37.81
N VAL A 265 24.39 50.83 36.57
CA VAL A 265 23.69 52.11 36.28
C VAL A 265 22.18 51.93 36.50
N LEU A 266 21.57 50.86 35.98
CA LEU A 266 20.14 50.62 36.12
C LEU A 266 19.72 50.38 37.61
N THR A 267 20.54 49.61 38.34
CA THR A 267 20.30 49.39 39.79
C THR A 267 20.41 50.70 40.59
N LYS A 268 21.34 51.60 40.21
CA LYS A 268 21.46 52.93 40.87
C LYS A 268 20.27 53.83 40.62
N HIS A 269 19.56 53.62 39.50
CA HIS A 269 18.29 54.33 39.20
C HIS A 269 17.06 53.61 39.67
N ARG A 270 17.21 52.55 40.53
CA ARG A 270 16.14 51.73 41.15
C ARG A 270 15.31 50.89 40.16
N ILE A 271 15.80 50.68 38.94
CA ILE A 271 15.19 49.79 37.96
C ILE A 271 15.56 48.35 38.33
N LYS A 272 14.56 47.50 38.65
CA LYS A 272 14.78 46.15 39.15
C LYS A 272 14.48 45.05 38.10
N ILE A 273 13.61 45.33 37.18
CA ILE A 273 13.19 44.44 36.12
C ILE A 273 13.29 45.13 34.77
N LEU A 274 13.45 44.36 33.67
CA LEU A 274 13.58 44.95 32.31
C LEU A 274 12.29 45.69 31.90
N GLY A 275 11.15 45.34 32.44
CA GLY A 275 9.87 46.02 32.19
C GLY A 275 9.77 47.46 32.75
N ASP A 276 10.69 47.87 33.65
CA ASP A 276 10.72 49.24 34.21
C ASP A 276 11.44 50.24 33.30
N LEU A 277 11.88 49.79 32.12
CA LEU A 277 12.62 50.61 31.12
C LEU A 277 11.73 51.21 30.01
N ASP A 278 10.38 50.98 30.09
CA ASP A 278 9.39 51.57 29.15
C ASP A 278 9.03 53.02 29.56
#